data_3ad7a4f7bc95c47ae58de51714c15165
#
_entry.id   3ad7a4f7bc95c47ae58de51714c15165
#
_cell.length_a   1.000
_cell.length_b   1.000
_cell.length_c   1.000
_cell.angle_alpha   90.00
_cell.angle_beta   90.00
_cell.angle_gamma   90.00
#
_symmetry.space_group_name_H-M   'P 1'
#
loop_
_entity.id
_entity.type
_entity.pdbx_description
1 polymer ?
#
loop_
_entity_poly.entity_id
_entity_poly.type
_entity_poly.pdbx_seq_one_letter_code
_entity_poly.pdbx_strand_id
1 'polypeptide(L)'
;KALELVRVAAGRVLLAQAVHKQERSCHTSAVVIGAGAAGLTAALAIADSGYDVHLIERSDMLGGNLLNIYYVAEGYNPQRLLRDLVNRVRSHQRITTHRRSEVVRQTGQVGSFQTEIETSRPDGSAERVTLEHGVTIVATGGREAQSHPWLALPNVITLRKLEEKIIHHPEEIAALKDVVIIQSFTPNVSEHLL
;
A
#
# COMPACT_ATOMS: atom_id res chain seq x y z
N LYS A 1 -8.66 43.67 24.10
CA LYS A 1 -8.58 42.43 23.27
C LYS A 1 -7.67 41.37 23.89
N ALA A 2 -6.37 41.66 24.21
CA ALA A 2 -5.46 40.70 24.85
C ALA A 2 -5.93 40.25 26.23
N LEU A 3 -6.37 41.18 27.08
CA LEU A 3 -6.89 40.89 28.44
C LEU A 3 -8.15 40.00 28.38
N GLU A 4 -9.02 40.19 27.43
CA GLU A 4 -10.20 39.36 27.22
C GLU A 4 -9.84 37.92 26.80
N LEU A 5 -8.85 37.75 25.90
CA LEU A 5 -8.38 36.43 25.54
C LEU A 5 -7.80 35.65 26.73
N VAL A 6 -7.03 36.36 27.59
CA VAL A 6 -6.50 35.75 28.82
C VAL A 6 -7.63 35.36 29.78
N ARG A 7 -8.64 36.21 29.97
CA ARG A 7 -9.81 35.90 30.82
C ARG A 7 -10.60 34.71 30.30
N VAL A 8 -10.82 34.63 28.98
CA VAL A 8 -11.52 33.49 28.35
C VAL A 8 -10.68 32.21 28.47
N ALA A 9 -9.36 32.27 28.28
CA ALA A 9 -8.49 31.13 28.47
C ALA A 9 -8.48 30.65 29.93
N ALA A 10 -8.37 31.55 30.89
CA ALA A 10 -8.44 31.22 32.32
C ALA A 10 -9.79 30.61 32.68
N GLY A 11 -10.90 31.17 32.19
CA GLY A 11 -12.23 30.61 32.39
C GLY A 11 -12.40 29.20 31.83
N ARG A 12 -11.81 28.92 30.66
CA ARG A 12 -11.77 27.57 30.09
C ARG A 12 -11.01 26.58 30.97
N VAL A 13 -9.86 26.99 31.50
CA VAL A 13 -9.06 26.13 32.38
C VAL A 13 -9.78 25.80 33.68
N LEU A 14 -10.49 26.79 34.26
CA LEU A 14 -11.31 26.58 35.49
C LEU A 14 -12.46 25.60 35.27
N LEU A 15 -13.02 25.55 34.08
CA LEU A 15 -14.10 24.64 33.69
C LEU A 15 -13.59 23.32 33.10
N ALA A 16 -12.28 23.19 32.83
CA ALA A 16 -11.72 21.99 32.32
C ALA A 16 -11.76 20.87 33.36
N GLN A 17 -12.36 19.76 32.98
CA GLN A 17 -12.30 18.54 33.77
C GLN A 17 -10.99 17.80 33.48
N ALA A 18 -10.40 17.24 34.53
CA ALA A 18 -9.22 16.40 34.37
C ALA A 18 -9.52 15.21 33.43
N VAL A 19 -8.72 15.07 32.39
CA VAL A 19 -8.83 13.89 31.52
C VAL A 19 -8.34 12.69 32.31
N HIS A 20 -9.26 11.78 32.63
CA HIS A 20 -8.91 10.54 33.31
C HIS A 20 -8.09 9.66 32.33
N LYS A 21 -6.89 9.30 32.77
CA LYS A 21 -6.06 8.33 32.08
C LYS A 21 -6.78 6.99 32.07
N GLN A 22 -7.16 6.52 30.89
CA GLN A 22 -7.68 5.16 30.71
C GLN A 22 -6.53 4.26 30.32
N GLU A 23 -6.23 3.27 31.14
CA GLU A 23 -5.31 2.19 30.79
C GLU A 23 -6.11 1.13 30.04
N ARG A 24 -5.67 0.79 28.85
CA ARG A 24 -6.27 -0.26 28.02
C ARG A 24 -5.18 -1.24 27.63
N SER A 25 -5.49 -2.52 27.63
CA SER A 25 -4.64 -3.53 27.02
C SER A 25 -4.57 -3.28 25.51
N CYS A 26 -3.35 -3.31 24.95
CA CYS A 26 -3.15 -3.16 23.52
C CYS A 26 -2.50 -4.44 22.97
N HIS A 27 -2.96 -4.87 21.81
CA HIS A 27 -2.25 -5.88 21.04
C HIS A 27 -0.95 -5.30 20.49
N THR A 28 0.14 -6.04 20.62
CA THR A 28 1.47 -5.62 20.18
C THR A 28 1.81 -6.08 18.77
N SER A 29 0.81 -6.49 18.00
CA SER A 29 0.94 -6.88 16.60
C SER A 29 0.41 -5.80 15.65
N ALA A 30 0.84 -5.86 14.39
CA ALA A 30 0.42 -4.96 13.34
C ALA A 30 -0.17 -5.74 12.15
N VAL A 31 -1.15 -5.12 11.48
CA VAL A 31 -1.60 -5.53 10.15
C VAL A 31 -1.10 -4.52 9.13
N VAL A 32 -0.46 -5.02 8.06
CA VAL A 32 -0.04 -4.22 6.91
C VAL A 32 -0.81 -4.69 5.69
N ILE A 33 -1.57 -3.79 5.06
CA ILE A 33 -2.42 -4.11 3.91
C ILE A 33 -1.74 -3.66 2.63
N GLY A 34 -1.35 -4.62 1.80
CA GLY A 34 -0.61 -4.42 0.55
C GLY A 34 0.89 -4.72 0.70
N ALA A 35 1.40 -5.63 -0.13
CA ALA A 35 2.80 -6.04 -0.15
C ALA A 35 3.58 -5.42 -1.32
N GLY A 36 3.32 -4.16 -1.65
CA GLY A 36 4.17 -3.34 -2.50
C GLY A 36 5.44 -2.87 -1.78
N ALA A 37 6.25 -2.02 -2.41
CA ALA A 37 7.49 -1.51 -1.82
C ALA A 37 7.27 -0.89 -0.43
N ALA A 38 6.24 -0.06 -0.28
CA ALA A 38 5.91 0.59 0.99
C ALA A 38 5.49 -0.42 2.07
N GLY A 39 4.62 -1.38 1.72
CA GLY A 39 4.14 -2.38 2.68
C GLY A 39 5.24 -3.36 3.12
N LEU A 40 6.07 -3.83 2.19
CA LEU A 40 7.23 -4.67 2.50
C LEU A 40 8.19 -3.96 3.45
N THR A 41 8.50 -2.69 3.17
CA THR A 41 9.39 -1.88 4.02
C THR A 41 8.78 -1.63 5.39
N ALA A 42 7.50 -1.29 5.46
CA ALA A 42 6.80 -1.07 6.73
C ALA A 42 6.74 -2.35 7.58
N ALA A 43 6.43 -3.50 6.95
CA ALA A 43 6.40 -4.79 7.64
C ALA A 43 7.76 -5.13 8.24
N LEU A 44 8.86 -4.95 7.48
CA LEU A 44 10.21 -5.17 7.97
C LEU A 44 10.56 -4.23 9.11
N ALA A 45 10.28 -2.92 8.99
CA ALA A 45 10.60 -1.95 10.02
C ALA A 45 9.91 -2.26 11.36
N ILE A 46 8.65 -2.69 11.31
CA ILE A 46 7.89 -3.08 12.52
C ILE A 46 8.45 -4.38 13.10
N ALA A 47 8.70 -5.36 12.26
CA ALA A 47 9.20 -6.67 12.69
C ALA A 47 10.64 -6.58 13.25
N ASP A 48 11.50 -5.77 12.63
CA ASP A 48 12.87 -5.46 13.13
C ASP A 48 12.80 -4.74 14.49
N SER A 49 11.70 -4.00 14.77
CA SER A 49 11.44 -3.39 16.08
C SER A 49 10.90 -4.37 17.13
N GLY A 50 10.73 -5.65 16.78
CA GLY A 50 10.36 -6.72 17.71
C GLY A 50 8.86 -7.01 17.79
N TYR A 51 8.04 -6.44 16.92
CA TYR A 51 6.59 -6.65 16.88
C TYR A 51 6.20 -7.67 15.80
N ASP A 52 5.14 -8.44 16.06
CA ASP A 52 4.59 -9.38 15.08
C ASP A 52 3.75 -8.64 14.03
N VAL A 53 3.86 -9.08 12.76
CA VAL A 53 3.24 -8.43 11.62
C VAL A 53 2.47 -9.45 10.78
N HIS A 54 1.22 -9.13 10.48
CA HIS A 54 0.42 -9.79 9.45
C HIS A 54 0.45 -8.94 8.17
N LEU A 55 1.14 -9.42 7.14
CA LEU A 55 1.22 -8.76 5.84
C LEU A 55 0.18 -9.37 4.90
N ILE A 56 -0.81 -8.57 4.48
CA ILE A 56 -1.92 -9.01 3.65
C ILE A 56 -1.69 -8.57 2.21
N GLU A 57 -1.72 -9.52 1.26
CA GLU A 57 -1.56 -9.25 -0.17
C GLU A 57 -2.63 -10.01 -0.96
N ARG A 58 -3.36 -9.29 -1.81
CA ARG A 58 -4.44 -9.88 -2.63
C ARG A 58 -3.92 -10.77 -3.75
N SER A 59 -2.74 -10.50 -4.27
CA SER A 59 -2.11 -11.32 -5.30
C SER A 59 -1.33 -12.49 -4.69
N ASP A 60 -0.91 -13.43 -5.54
CA ASP A 60 -0.04 -14.51 -5.11
C ASP A 60 1.42 -14.06 -4.97
N MET A 61 1.78 -12.96 -5.62
CA MET A 61 3.15 -12.42 -5.64
C MET A 61 3.27 -11.17 -4.78
N LEU A 62 4.34 -11.11 -3.99
CA LEU A 62 4.72 -9.91 -3.26
C LEU A 62 5.48 -8.96 -4.19
N GLY A 63 5.32 -7.66 -3.99
CA GLY A 63 6.04 -6.63 -4.74
C GLY A 63 5.16 -5.54 -5.34
N GLY A 64 3.86 -5.82 -5.54
CA GLY A 64 2.92 -4.85 -6.11
C GLY A 64 3.42 -4.27 -7.44
N ASN A 65 3.37 -2.96 -7.59
CA ASN A 65 3.84 -2.29 -8.81
C ASN A 65 5.34 -2.45 -9.05
N LEU A 66 6.15 -2.69 -8.02
CA LEU A 66 7.59 -2.88 -8.15
C LEU A 66 7.96 -4.12 -9.01
N LEU A 67 7.04 -5.09 -9.13
CA LEU A 67 7.18 -6.24 -10.04
C LEU A 67 7.38 -5.84 -11.50
N ASN A 68 6.83 -4.68 -11.89
CA ASN A 68 6.81 -4.21 -13.28
C ASN A 68 7.61 -2.92 -13.49
N ILE A 69 8.41 -2.51 -12.52
CA ILE A 69 9.31 -1.36 -12.65
C ILE A 69 10.73 -1.89 -12.82
N TYR A 70 11.35 -1.56 -13.92
CA TYR A 70 12.69 -2.02 -14.27
C TYR A 70 13.72 -0.90 -14.25
N TYR A 71 13.29 0.36 -14.42
CA TYR A 71 14.15 1.52 -14.50
C TYR A 71 13.69 2.61 -13.53
N VAL A 72 14.65 3.31 -12.96
CA VAL A 72 14.45 4.54 -12.18
C VAL A 72 15.48 5.58 -12.60
N ALA A 73 15.13 6.86 -12.49
CA ALA A 73 15.96 7.96 -12.96
C ALA A 73 17.35 8.00 -12.32
N GLU A 74 17.45 7.58 -11.06
CA GLU A 74 18.68 7.55 -10.27
C GLU A 74 19.61 6.37 -10.60
N GLY A 75 19.24 5.51 -11.55
CA GLY A 75 20.05 4.36 -11.97
C GLY A 75 20.11 3.18 -11.00
N TYR A 76 19.33 3.19 -9.93
CA TYR A 76 19.18 2.04 -9.04
C TYR A 76 18.47 0.89 -9.75
N ASN A 77 18.72 -0.34 -9.30
CA ASN A 77 18.06 -1.52 -9.85
C ASN A 77 16.82 -1.88 -9.00
N PRO A 78 15.60 -1.58 -9.47
CA PRO A 78 14.37 -1.85 -8.70
C PRO A 78 14.13 -3.34 -8.48
N GLN A 79 14.54 -4.19 -9.41
CA GLN A 79 14.36 -5.63 -9.33
C GLN A 79 15.29 -6.26 -8.27
N ARG A 80 16.47 -5.67 -8.05
CA ARG A 80 17.34 -6.07 -6.94
C ARG A 80 16.70 -5.71 -5.60
N LEU A 81 16.22 -4.48 -5.46
CA LEU A 81 15.49 -4.03 -4.26
C LEU A 81 14.31 -4.94 -3.95
N LEU A 82 13.51 -5.28 -4.98
CA LEU A 82 12.37 -6.19 -4.84
C LEU A 82 12.79 -7.53 -4.26
N ARG A 83 13.82 -8.16 -4.87
CA ARG A 83 14.32 -9.46 -4.39
C ARG A 83 14.79 -9.39 -2.96
N ASP A 84 15.54 -8.35 -2.59
CA ASP A 84 16.08 -8.18 -1.24
C ASP A 84 14.96 -8.01 -0.21
N LEU A 85 13.94 -7.17 -0.50
CA LEU A 85 12.79 -6.96 0.38
C LEU A 85 11.97 -8.25 0.54
N VAL A 86 11.65 -8.92 -0.55
CA VAL A 86 10.86 -10.17 -0.51
C VAL A 86 11.58 -11.28 0.24
N ASN A 87 12.89 -11.44 0.03
CA ASN A 87 13.69 -12.44 0.74
C ASN A 87 13.73 -12.16 2.23
N ARG A 88 13.95 -10.91 2.64
CA ARG A 88 13.95 -10.50 4.04
C ARG A 88 12.57 -10.77 4.68
N VAL A 89 11.47 -10.37 4.03
CA VAL A 89 10.11 -10.62 4.53
C VAL A 89 9.86 -12.11 4.70
N ARG A 90 10.22 -12.94 3.71
CA ARG A 90 10.00 -14.39 3.75
C ARG A 90 10.80 -15.10 4.85
N SER A 91 12.00 -14.61 5.16
CA SER A 91 12.85 -15.19 6.18
C SER A 91 12.63 -14.62 7.59
N HIS A 92 11.82 -13.57 7.72
CA HIS A 92 11.63 -12.90 9.00
C HIS A 92 10.63 -13.65 9.88
N GLN A 93 11.05 -14.10 11.06
CA GLN A 93 10.26 -14.93 11.97
C GLN A 93 8.97 -14.25 12.51
N ARG A 94 8.97 -12.90 12.56
CA ARG A 94 7.83 -12.11 13.06
C ARG A 94 6.87 -11.64 11.97
N ILE A 95 7.08 -12.02 10.71
CA ILE A 95 6.20 -11.63 9.61
C ILE A 95 5.42 -12.86 9.13
N THR A 96 4.11 -12.81 9.30
CA THR A 96 3.19 -13.77 8.69
C THR A 96 2.59 -13.17 7.45
N THR A 97 2.83 -13.80 6.29
CA THR A 97 2.33 -13.30 5.00
C THR A 97 1.05 -14.02 4.61
N HIS A 98 -0.03 -13.28 4.38
CA HIS A 98 -1.32 -13.74 3.87
C HIS A 98 -1.42 -13.34 2.40
N ARG A 99 -1.10 -14.26 1.49
CA ARG A 99 -1.23 -14.04 0.03
C ARG A 99 -2.61 -14.48 -0.45
N ARG A 100 -3.06 -13.97 -1.60
CA ARG A 100 -4.41 -14.18 -2.15
C ARG A 100 -5.49 -13.82 -1.15
N SER A 101 -5.22 -12.81 -0.31
CA SER A 101 -6.06 -12.45 0.83
C SER A 101 -6.49 -11.00 0.72
N GLU A 102 -7.76 -10.75 0.95
CA GLU A 102 -8.33 -9.40 0.97
C GLU A 102 -8.98 -9.14 2.33
N VAL A 103 -8.95 -7.88 2.75
CA VAL A 103 -9.65 -7.44 3.95
C VAL A 103 -11.13 -7.32 3.64
N VAL A 104 -11.95 -8.08 4.33
CA VAL A 104 -13.41 -8.04 4.20
C VAL A 104 -14.00 -7.01 5.15
N ARG A 105 -13.50 -7.00 6.39
CA ARG A 105 -14.04 -6.14 7.44
C ARG A 105 -12.96 -5.81 8.47
N GLN A 106 -13.03 -4.60 9.01
CA GLN A 106 -12.25 -4.21 10.17
C GLN A 106 -13.15 -3.53 11.19
N THR A 107 -12.98 -3.88 12.45
CA THR A 107 -13.71 -3.32 13.60
C THR A 107 -12.74 -3.03 14.74
N GLY A 108 -13.21 -2.35 15.76
CA GLY A 108 -12.40 -2.01 16.93
C GLY A 108 -11.85 -0.59 16.91
N GLN A 109 -10.76 -0.37 17.61
CA GLN A 109 -10.13 0.93 17.79
C GLN A 109 -8.60 0.75 17.90
N VAL A 110 -7.86 1.85 17.83
CA VAL A 110 -6.41 1.86 18.03
C VAL A 110 -6.04 1.10 19.32
N GLY A 111 -5.13 0.15 19.16
CA GLY A 111 -4.71 -0.77 20.22
C GLY A 111 -5.49 -2.09 20.27
N SER A 112 -6.70 -2.16 19.68
CA SER A 112 -7.54 -3.37 19.72
C SER A 112 -8.44 -3.43 18.47
N PHE A 113 -7.84 -3.74 17.33
CA PHE A 113 -8.54 -3.98 16.07
C PHE A 113 -8.79 -5.48 15.86
N GLN A 114 -9.86 -5.79 15.18
CA GLN A 114 -10.16 -7.10 14.62
C GLN A 114 -10.35 -6.95 13.11
N THR A 115 -9.49 -7.58 12.33
CA THR A 115 -9.55 -7.55 10.87
C THR A 115 -9.87 -8.94 10.34
N GLU A 116 -11.01 -9.06 9.68
CA GLU A 116 -11.41 -10.27 8.96
C GLU A 116 -10.81 -10.24 7.56
N ILE A 117 -10.05 -11.26 7.22
CA ILE A 117 -9.49 -11.46 5.89
C ILE A 117 -10.11 -12.70 5.24
N GLU A 118 -10.26 -12.65 3.92
CA GLU A 118 -10.69 -13.77 3.10
C GLU A 118 -9.55 -14.17 2.17
N THR A 119 -9.13 -15.42 2.27
CA THR A 119 -8.06 -16.00 1.47
C THR A 119 -8.65 -16.92 0.41
N SER A 120 -8.40 -16.62 -0.86
CA SER A 120 -8.80 -17.47 -1.99
C SER A 120 -7.83 -18.63 -2.15
N ARG A 121 -8.36 -19.84 -2.21
CA ARG A 121 -7.58 -21.06 -2.45
C ARG A 121 -7.55 -21.43 -3.95
N PRO A 122 -6.55 -22.19 -4.42
CA PRO A 122 -6.46 -22.62 -5.81
C PRO A 122 -7.64 -23.48 -6.29
N ASP A 123 -8.32 -24.17 -5.37
CA ASP A 123 -9.51 -24.99 -5.64
C ASP A 123 -10.81 -24.16 -5.78
N GLY A 124 -10.72 -22.84 -5.68
CA GLY A 124 -11.86 -21.92 -5.76
C GLY A 124 -12.61 -21.74 -4.43
N SER A 125 -12.21 -22.42 -3.37
CA SER A 125 -12.74 -22.18 -2.03
C SER A 125 -12.13 -20.92 -1.40
N ALA A 126 -12.84 -20.34 -0.43
CA ALA A 126 -12.33 -19.22 0.36
C ALA A 126 -12.33 -19.59 1.85
N GLU A 127 -11.30 -19.11 2.53
CA GLU A 127 -11.17 -19.25 3.98
C GLU A 127 -11.17 -17.87 4.62
N ARG A 128 -11.93 -17.74 5.73
CA ARG A 128 -11.94 -16.50 6.52
C ARG A 128 -11.22 -16.67 7.83
N VAL A 129 -10.39 -15.71 8.15
CA VAL A 129 -9.62 -15.66 9.39
C VAL A 129 -9.75 -14.26 9.99
N THR A 130 -9.93 -14.18 11.30
CA THR A 130 -9.92 -12.92 12.04
C THR A 130 -8.57 -12.74 12.70
N LEU A 131 -7.95 -11.59 12.45
CA LEU A 131 -6.66 -11.17 13.00
C LEU A 131 -6.89 -10.10 14.07
N GLU A 132 -6.37 -10.31 15.27
CA GLU A 132 -6.37 -9.32 16.34
C GLU A 132 -5.04 -8.56 16.35
N HIS A 133 -5.11 -7.23 16.36
CA HIS A 133 -3.90 -6.41 16.28
C HIS A 133 -4.12 -5.00 16.86
N GLY A 134 -3.01 -4.32 17.15
CA GLY A 134 -3.03 -2.96 17.73
C GLY A 134 -3.05 -1.84 16.71
N VAL A 135 -2.46 -2.04 15.53
CA VAL A 135 -2.31 -1.00 14.51
C VAL A 135 -2.49 -1.57 13.10
N THR A 136 -3.08 -0.76 12.21
CA THR A 136 -3.22 -1.06 10.79
C THR A 136 -2.41 -0.06 9.98
N ILE A 137 -1.63 -0.56 9.02
CA ILE A 137 -0.93 0.25 8.02
C ILE A 137 -1.54 -0.06 6.64
N VAL A 138 -2.07 0.96 5.98
CA VAL A 138 -2.65 0.85 4.65
C VAL A 138 -1.58 1.23 3.62
N ALA A 139 -1.13 0.25 2.84
CA ALA A 139 -0.09 0.37 1.81
C ALA A 139 -0.54 -0.23 0.47
N THR A 140 -1.82 -0.06 0.13
CA THR A 140 -2.47 -0.70 -1.04
C THR A 140 -1.94 -0.20 -2.39
N GLY A 141 -1.17 0.90 -2.41
CA GLY A 141 -0.63 1.48 -3.63
C GLY A 141 -1.70 2.07 -4.55
N GLY A 142 -1.35 2.21 -5.83
CA GLY A 142 -2.23 2.72 -6.86
C GLY A 142 -2.28 1.77 -8.07
N ARG A 143 -3.29 1.95 -8.91
CA ARG A 143 -3.38 1.31 -10.22
C ARG A 143 -3.16 2.35 -11.31
N GLU A 144 -2.49 1.95 -12.37
CA GLU A 144 -2.39 2.75 -13.58
C GLU A 144 -3.78 2.95 -14.18
N ALA A 145 -4.12 4.20 -14.49
CA ALA A 145 -5.40 4.52 -15.14
C ALA A 145 -5.42 3.92 -16.56
N GLN A 146 -6.44 3.12 -16.84
CA GLN A 146 -6.61 2.47 -18.15
C GLN A 146 -7.83 3.00 -18.93
N SER A 147 -8.48 4.04 -18.41
CA SER A 147 -9.73 4.56 -18.97
C SER A 147 -9.56 5.58 -20.10
N HIS A 148 -8.30 5.91 -20.49
CA HIS A 148 -8.10 6.92 -21.51
C HIS A 148 -8.43 6.37 -22.91
N PRO A 149 -9.26 7.06 -23.74
CA PRO A 149 -9.70 6.57 -25.05
C PRO A 149 -8.56 6.20 -26.00
N TRP A 150 -7.41 6.88 -25.90
CA TRP A 150 -6.24 6.57 -26.74
C TRP A 150 -5.63 5.20 -26.46
N LEU A 151 -5.81 4.65 -25.26
CA LEU A 151 -5.34 3.29 -24.95
C LEU A 151 -6.10 2.20 -25.70
N ALA A 152 -7.21 2.54 -26.35
CA ALA A 152 -7.90 1.65 -27.29
C ALA A 152 -7.21 1.55 -28.65
N LEU A 153 -6.27 2.45 -28.96
CA LEU A 153 -5.51 2.42 -30.21
C LEU A 153 -4.38 1.38 -30.11
N PRO A 154 -4.15 0.58 -31.18
CA PRO A 154 -3.21 -0.55 -31.12
C PRO A 154 -1.74 -0.13 -30.97
N ASN A 155 -1.41 1.11 -31.34
CA ASN A 155 -0.07 1.69 -31.25
C ASN A 155 0.15 2.60 -30.03
N VAL A 156 -0.81 2.65 -29.12
CA VAL A 156 -0.71 3.44 -27.86
C VAL A 156 -0.60 2.47 -26.68
N ILE A 157 0.46 2.62 -25.92
CA ILE A 157 0.72 1.81 -24.73
C ILE A 157 1.09 2.69 -23.56
N THR A 158 0.92 2.18 -22.34
CA THR A 158 1.35 2.88 -21.12
C THR A 158 2.87 2.80 -20.96
N LEU A 159 3.44 3.69 -20.15
CA LEU A 159 4.89 3.67 -19.86
C LEU A 159 5.30 2.33 -19.24
N ARG A 160 4.49 1.77 -18.34
CA ARG A 160 4.75 0.46 -17.75
C ARG A 160 4.80 -0.67 -18.80
N LYS A 161 3.89 -0.62 -19.77
CA LYS A 161 3.90 -1.59 -20.87
C LYS A 161 5.10 -1.40 -21.79
N LEU A 162 5.57 -0.16 -21.95
CA LEU A 162 6.80 0.12 -22.67
C LEU A 162 8.03 -0.48 -21.96
N GLU A 163 8.16 -0.29 -20.64
CA GLU A 163 9.25 -0.90 -19.86
C GLU A 163 9.26 -2.43 -19.98
N GLU A 164 8.08 -3.05 -19.89
CA GLU A 164 7.94 -4.50 -20.08
C GLU A 164 8.45 -4.93 -21.48
N LYS A 165 8.06 -4.20 -22.53
CA LYS A 165 8.52 -4.48 -23.89
C LYS A 165 10.03 -4.27 -24.07
N ILE A 166 10.61 -3.23 -23.49
CA ILE A 166 12.06 -3.01 -23.55
C ILE A 166 12.84 -4.19 -22.97
N ILE A 167 12.33 -4.80 -21.91
CA ILE A 167 13.01 -5.92 -21.24
C ILE A 167 12.76 -7.26 -21.94
N HIS A 168 11.51 -7.54 -22.33
CA HIS A 168 11.11 -8.87 -22.80
C HIS A 168 11.06 -9.00 -24.33
N HIS A 169 10.94 -7.86 -25.05
CA HIS A 169 10.80 -7.80 -26.50
C HIS A 169 11.64 -6.66 -27.10
N PRO A 170 12.96 -6.61 -26.80
CA PRO A 170 13.82 -5.50 -27.25
C PRO A 170 13.88 -5.36 -28.78
N GLU A 171 13.69 -6.45 -29.51
CA GLU A 171 13.64 -6.48 -30.98
C GLU A 171 12.44 -5.69 -31.54
N GLU A 172 11.27 -5.74 -30.86
CA GLU A 172 10.10 -4.96 -31.27
C GLU A 172 10.37 -3.44 -31.10
N ILE A 173 11.06 -3.08 -30.03
CA ILE A 173 11.42 -1.66 -29.77
C ILE A 173 12.46 -1.17 -30.75
N ALA A 174 13.48 -1.98 -31.07
CA ALA A 174 14.52 -1.63 -32.02
C ALA A 174 13.98 -1.44 -33.45
N ALA A 175 12.86 -2.07 -33.80
CA ALA A 175 12.21 -1.94 -35.09
C ALA A 175 11.37 -0.64 -35.25
N LEU A 176 11.11 0.09 -34.15
CA LEU A 176 10.34 1.34 -34.17
C LEU A 176 11.17 2.45 -34.83
N LYS A 177 10.55 3.22 -35.72
CA LYS A 177 11.16 4.38 -36.35
C LYS A 177 11.01 5.64 -35.51
N ASP A 178 9.81 5.81 -34.94
CA ASP A 178 9.44 6.99 -34.18
C ASP A 178 8.70 6.58 -32.92
N VAL A 179 8.99 7.23 -31.81
CA VAL A 179 8.33 7.05 -30.51
C VAL A 179 7.93 8.42 -29.98
N VAL A 180 6.68 8.57 -29.62
CA VAL A 180 6.14 9.78 -28.98
C VAL A 180 5.75 9.45 -27.54
N ILE A 181 6.29 10.21 -26.58
CA ILE A 181 5.98 10.05 -25.17
C ILE A 181 5.10 11.23 -24.75
N ILE A 182 3.91 10.89 -24.22
CA ILE A 182 2.97 11.86 -23.66
C ILE A 182 3.00 11.69 -22.14
N GLN A 183 3.57 12.67 -21.45
CA GLN A 183 3.91 12.55 -20.03
C GLN A 183 2.70 12.68 -19.09
N SER A 184 1.65 13.41 -19.47
CA SER A 184 0.43 13.54 -18.66
C SER A 184 -0.80 13.74 -19.52
N PHE A 185 -1.88 13.10 -19.12
CA PHE A 185 -3.23 13.42 -19.57
C PHE A 185 -3.92 14.11 -18.42
N THR A 186 -4.39 15.34 -18.62
CA THR A 186 -5.38 15.94 -17.74
C THR A 186 -6.72 15.28 -18.10
N PRO A 187 -7.32 14.43 -17.28
CA PRO A 187 -8.73 14.10 -17.49
C PRO A 187 -9.44 15.45 -17.39
N ASN A 188 -10.36 15.73 -18.32
CA ASN A 188 -11.25 16.87 -18.18
C ASN A 188 -11.93 16.78 -16.83
N VAL A 189 -11.57 17.65 -15.89
CA VAL A 189 -12.10 17.72 -14.52
C VAL A 189 -13.59 18.13 -14.52
N SER A 190 -14.15 18.42 -15.69
CA SER A 190 -15.53 18.89 -15.86
C SER A 190 -16.62 17.81 -15.82
N GLU A 191 -16.30 16.52 -15.74
CA GLU A 191 -17.34 15.46 -15.72
C GLU A 191 -17.61 14.83 -14.35
N HIS A 192 -16.97 15.28 -13.27
CA HIS A 192 -17.18 14.72 -11.92
C HIS A 192 -17.66 15.74 -10.87
N LEU A 193 -18.22 16.86 -11.30
CA LEU A 193 -18.83 17.86 -10.41
C LEU A 193 -20.30 18.16 -10.85
N LEU A 194 -21.07 17.12 -11.10
CA LEU A 194 -22.55 17.25 -11.13
C LEU A 194 -23.15 16.07 -10.36
#